data_ec2346b9f2f48d4ca641afd0fc8f78c8
#
_entry.id   ec2346b9f2f48d4ca641afd0fc8f78c8
#
_cell.length_a   1.000
_cell.length_b   1.000
_cell.length_c   1.000
_cell.angle_alpha   90.00
_cell.angle_beta   90.00
_cell.angle_gamma   90.00
#
_symmetry.space_group_name_H-M   'P 1'
#
loop_
_entity.id
_entity.type
_entity.pdbx_description
1 polymer ?
#
loop_
_entity_poly.entity_id
_entity_poly.type
_entity_poly.pdbx_seq_one_letter_code
_entity_poly.pdbx_strand_id
1 'polypeptide(L)'
;MRNPLVKRLPSEFKNELGKYIVIFLFMALSVSFVSGWSVAGGSMATAYDESFEKYNIEDGNFELYAKADDELIKAVEDSDRFDAKIYENFYVEFPTKEVDSTLRIFKKRTDINLECLMDGEFPSSDSEIAIDRMYADNNSLKVGDKLTLHGKEYRICGLVALSDYSAPFSSPSDMMFDSIKFGVAIVTADTFGTYPEDKLHYVYSWKYAERPADNTEAKKLSEDFLEKLSSEAPKYMNAVTGYIPEYTNQAIIFTGDDIKGDTTFVQMFLYIIVVIIAFIFAITTSNTIAKEAGVI
;
A
#
# COMPACT_ATOMS: atom_id res chain seq x y z
N MET A 1 11.74 -56.25 -37.57
CA MET A 1 10.27 -56.03 -37.63
C MET A 1 9.95 -54.72 -36.89
N ARG A 2 9.38 -53.72 -37.53
CA ARG A 2 8.93 -52.50 -36.86
C ARG A 2 7.67 -52.84 -36.04
N ASN A 3 7.72 -52.54 -34.75
CA ASN A 3 6.63 -52.82 -33.81
C ASN A 3 5.31 -52.20 -34.35
N PRO A 4 4.23 -52.97 -34.57
CA PRO A 4 2.95 -52.47 -35.10
C PRO A 4 2.34 -51.31 -34.27
N LEU A 5 2.59 -51.29 -32.96
CA LEU A 5 2.15 -50.23 -32.06
C LEU A 5 2.71 -48.85 -32.44
N VAL A 6 3.99 -48.79 -32.95
CA VAL A 6 4.60 -47.51 -33.34
C VAL A 6 3.94 -46.91 -34.58
N LYS A 7 3.33 -47.72 -35.47
CA LYS A 7 2.58 -47.24 -36.64
C LYS A 7 1.17 -46.74 -36.29
N ARG A 8 0.60 -47.22 -35.18
CA ARG A 8 -0.75 -46.94 -34.76
C ARG A 8 -0.83 -45.59 -34.00
N LEU A 9 0.19 -45.25 -33.21
CA LEU A 9 0.31 -44.01 -32.44
C LEU A 9 0.03 -42.72 -33.24
N PRO A 10 0.63 -42.50 -34.44
CA PRO A 10 0.36 -41.28 -35.21
C PRO A 10 -1.09 -41.21 -35.75
N SER A 11 -1.70 -42.37 -36.06
CA SER A 11 -3.09 -42.42 -36.54
C SER A 11 -4.09 -42.11 -35.40
N GLU A 12 -3.87 -42.65 -34.23
CA GLU A 12 -4.69 -42.41 -33.04
C GLU A 12 -4.55 -40.94 -32.56
N PHE A 13 -3.31 -40.44 -32.55
CA PHE A 13 -3.07 -39.00 -32.26
C PHE A 13 -3.80 -38.09 -33.21
N LYS A 14 -3.80 -38.43 -34.51
CA LYS A 14 -4.50 -37.61 -35.54
C LYS A 14 -6.03 -37.64 -35.36
N ASN A 15 -6.58 -38.80 -34.98
CA ASN A 15 -8.03 -38.95 -34.77
C ASN A 15 -8.55 -38.30 -33.50
N GLU A 16 -7.71 -38.16 -32.47
CA GLU A 16 -8.06 -37.53 -31.19
C GLU A 16 -7.35 -36.16 -31.01
N LEU A 17 -6.80 -35.59 -32.08
CA LEU A 17 -6.00 -34.38 -32.05
C LEU A 17 -6.72 -33.19 -31.36
N GLY A 18 -8.01 -33.03 -31.61
CA GLY A 18 -8.81 -31.97 -30.99
C GLY A 18 -8.83 -32.04 -29.46
N LYS A 19 -8.91 -33.26 -28.90
CA LYS A 19 -8.88 -33.49 -27.45
C LYS A 19 -7.53 -33.11 -26.84
N TYR A 20 -6.43 -33.52 -27.49
CA TYR A 20 -5.09 -33.19 -27.01
C TYR A 20 -4.79 -31.69 -27.14
N ILE A 21 -5.28 -31.02 -28.19
CA ILE A 21 -5.15 -29.57 -28.35
C ILE A 21 -5.90 -28.82 -27.23
N VAL A 22 -7.13 -29.22 -26.91
CA VAL A 22 -7.90 -28.59 -25.82
C VAL A 22 -7.18 -28.75 -24.48
N ILE A 23 -6.68 -29.95 -24.14
CA ILE A 23 -5.92 -30.20 -22.92
C ILE A 23 -4.64 -29.35 -22.89
N PHE A 24 -3.90 -29.32 -24.00
CA PHE A 24 -2.68 -28.54 -24.13
C PHE A 24 -2.94 -27.02 -23.94
N LEU A 25 -3.95 -26.49 -24.62
CA LEU A 25 -4.32 -25.09 -24.50
C LEU A 25 -4.76 -24.74 -23.07
N PHE A 26 -5.56 -25.61 -22.44
CA PHE A 26 -5.99 -25.39 -21.07
C PHE A 26 -4.80 -25.36 -20.11
N MET A 27 -3.86 -26.31 -20.24
CA MET A 27 -2.65 -26.34 -19.43
C MET A 27 -1.77 -25.12 -19.70
N ALA A 28 -1.54 -24.76 -20.97
CA ALA A 28 -0.71 -23.64 -21.34
C ALA A 28 -1.28 -22.31 -20.79
N LEU A 29 -2.59 -22.08 -20.95
CA LEU A 29 -3.26 -20.90 -20.42
C LEU A 29 -3.21 -20.85 -18.89
N SER A 30 -3.47 -21.98 -18.22
CA SER A 30 -3.43 -22.05 -16.76
C SER A 30 -2.04 -21.75 -16.21
N VAL A 31 -1.01 -22.36 -16.76
CA VAL A 31 0.39 -22.13 -16.36
C VAL A 31 0.81 -20.69 -16.65
N SER A 32 0.45 -20.16 -17.82
CA SER A 32 0.78 -18.78 -18.19
C SER A 32 0.11 -17.75 -17.27
N PHE A 33 -1.16 -17.97 -16.93
CA PHE A 33 -1.90 -17.10 -16.01
C PHE A 33 -1.26 -17.09 -14.62
N VAL A 34 -1.04 -18.26 -14.04
CA VAL A 34 -0.47 -18.40 -12.69
C VAL A 34 0.96 -17.85 -12.64
N SER A 35 1.77 -18.18 -13.65
CA SER A 35 3.16 -17.68 -13.71
C SER A 35 3.20 -16.16 -13.87
N GLY A 36 2.37 -15.59 -14.76
CA GLY A 36 2.28 -14.14 -14.95
C GLY A 36 1.86 -13.42 -13.68
N TRP A 37 0.85 -13.95 -12.99
CA TRP A 37 0.39 -13.38 -11.73
C TRP A 37 1.44 -13.48 -10.62
N SER A 38 2.11 -14.63 -10.49
CA SER A 38 3.16 -14.81 -9.49
C SER A 38 4.32 -13.83 -9.68
N VAL A 39 4.71 -13.58 -10.93
CA VAL A 39 5.75 -12.59 -11.25
C VAL A 39 5.28 -11.17 -10.93
N ALA A 40 4.05 -10.82 -11.32
CA ALA A 40 3.48 -9.50 -11.04
C ALA A 40 3.35 -9.26 -9.53
N GLY A 41 2.77 -10.20 -8.79
CA GLY A 41 2.62 -10.11 -7.33
C GLY A 41 3.96 -10.02 -6.61
N GLY A 42 4.94 -10.84 -7.01
CA GLY A 42 6.30 -10.75 -6.47
C GLY A 42 6.97 -9.40 -6.71
N SER A 43 6.82 -8.83 -7.93
CA SER A 43 7.35 -7.51 -8.25
C SER A 43 6.66 -6.41 -7.45
N MET A 44 5.35 -6.49 -7.27
CA MET A 44 4.59 -5.53 -6.46
C MET A 44 4.99 -5.60 -4.99
N ALA A 45 5.14 -6.81 -4.42
CA ALA A 45 5.58 -7.00 -3.05
C ALA A 45 6.99 -6.41 -2.83
N THR A 46 7.92 -6.71 -3.74
CA THR A 46 9.28 -6.14 -3.68
C THR A 46 9.25 -4.61 -3.74
N ALA A 47 8.49 -4.02 -4.67
CA ALA A 47 8.39 -2.56 -4.79
C ALA A 47 7.75 -1.92 -3.55
N TYR A 48 6.77 -2.59 -2.93
CA TYR A 48 6.16 -2.15 -1.67
C TYR A 48 7.18 -2.18 -0.54
N ASP A 49 7.92 -3.28 -0.36
CA ASP A 49 8.93 -3.40 0.70
C ASP A 49 10.08 -2.38 0.51
N GLU A 50 10.57 -2.20 -0.72
CA GLU A 50 11.60 -1.20 -1.03
C GLU A 50 11.13 0.24 -0.82
N SER A 51 9.82 0.50 -0.88
CA SER A 51 9.25 1.83 -0.69
C SER A 51 9.48 2.36 0.72
N PHE A 52 9.54 1.51 1.73
CA PHE A 52 9.76 1.90 3.13
C PHE A 52 11.13 2.56 3.34
N GLU A 53 12.15 2.04 2.70
CA GLU A 53 13.49 2.62 2.75
C GLU A 53 13.60 3.83 1.80
N LYS A 54 13.12 3.68 0.56
CA LYS A 54 13.22 4.70 -0.48
C LYS A 54 12.55 6.02 -0.10
N TYR A 55 11.40 5.95 0.54
CA TYR A 55 10.61 7.12 0.95
C TYR A 55 10.71 7.42 2.44
N ASN A 56 11.56 6.72 3.15
CA ASN A 56 11.73 6.84 4.60
C ASN A 56 10.39 6.83 5.33
N ILE A 57 9.56 5.78 5.08
CA ILE A 57 8.24 5.66 5.68
C ILE A 57 8.39 5.44 7.19
N GLU A 58 7.57 6.11 7.97
CA GLU A 58 7.54 6.03 9.44
C GLU A 58 7.31 4.62 9.97
N ASP A 59 7.81 4.32 11.16
CA ASP A 59 7.47 3.11 11.92
C ASP A 59 6.27 3.34 12.85
N GLY A 60 5.74 4.56 12.86
CA GLY A 60 4.50 4.96 13.48
C GLY A 60 4.42 6.46 13.70
N ASN A 61 3.25 6.91 14.17
CA ASN A 61 3.03 8.30 14.52
C ASN A 61 2.26 8.45 15.83
N PHE A 62 2.40 9.61 16.45
CA PHE A 62 1.64 10.01 17.61
C PHE A 62 1.19 11.46 17.51
N GLU A 63 0.07 11.77 18.09
CA GLU A 63 -0.47 13.12 18.16
C GLU A 63 -0.38 13.66 19.58
N LEU A 64 0.01 14.91 19.71
CA LEU A 64 0.07 15.63 20.98
C LEU A 64 -1.01 16.72 21.01
N TYR A 65 -1.48 17.04 22.21
CA TYR A 65 -2.43 18.12 22.45
C TYR A 65 -1.91 19.47 22.03
N ALA A 66 -0.62 19.72 22.19
CA ALA A 66 0.06 20.97 21.80
C ALA A 66 1.39 20.65 21.13
N LYS A 67 1.94 21.62 20.41
CA LYS A 67 3.27 21.47 19.82
C LYS A 67 4.30 21.14 20.91
N ALA A 68 5.10 20.09 20.69
CA ALA A 68 6.20 19.75 21.58
C ALA A 68 7.33 20.78 21.45
N ASP A 69 8.00 21.03 22.54
CA ASP A 69 9.31 21.67 22.52
C ASP A 69 10.42 20.64 22.19
N ASP A 70 11.60 21.16 21.83
CA ASP A 70 12.75 20.31 21.50
C ASP A 70 13.23 19.46 22.69
N GLU A 71 12.93 19.90 23.92
CA GLU A 71 13.34 19.18 25.14
C GLU A 71 12.49 17.92 25.34
N LEU A 72 11.19 17.98 25.09
CA LEU A 72 10.31 16.80 25.13
C LEU A 72 10.75 15.79 24.06
N ILE A 73 10.99 16.24 22.82
CA ILE A 73 11.40 15.35 21.73
C ILE A 73 12.69 14.63 22.09
N LYS A 74 13.73 15.37 22.55
CA LYS A 74 14.98 14.78 22.98
C LYS A 74 14.83 13.82 24.17
N ALA A 75 13.95 14.16 25.13
CA ALA A 75 13.71 13.30 26.27
C ALA A 75 13.06 11.97 25.88
N VAL A 76 12.23 11.94 24.83
CA VAL A 76 11.66 10.70 24.29
C VAL A 76 12.70 9.92 23.49
N GLU A 77 13.50 10.59 22.65
CA GLU A 77 14.58 9.97 21.86
C GLU A 77 15.68 9.38 22.76
N ASP A 78 15.93 9.94 23.95
CA ASP A 78 16.91 9.43 24.91
C ASP A 78 16.35 8.22 25.67
N SER A 79 16.48 7.04 25.06
CA SER A 79 15.97 5.77 25.57
C SER A 79 17.00 4.65 25.41
N ASP A 80 17.17 3.85 26.47
CA ASP A 80 17.99 2.63 26.43
C ASP A 80 17.25 1.43 25.81
N ARG A 81 15.94 1.56 25.51
CA ARG A 81 15.10 0.46 25.05
C ARG A 81 14.86 0.44 23.54
N PHE A 82 15.07 1.58 22.90
CA PHE A 82 14.93 1.74 21.45
C PHE A 82 15.83 2.89 20.96
N ASP A 83 16.23 2.81 19.71
CA ASP A 83 16.89 3.90 18.99
C ASP A 83 15.91 4.40 17.92
N ALA A 84 15.33 5.56 18.15
CA ALA A 84 14.34 6.16 17.25
C ALA A 84 14.57 7.66 17.12
N LYS A 85 14.29 8.17 15.93
CA LYS A 85 14.25 9.60 15.63
C LYS A 85 12.84 10.07 15.38
N ILE A 86 12.50 11.26 15.89
CA ILE A 86 11.15 11.85 15.81
C ILE A 86 11.16 13.03 14.85
N TYR A 87 10.12 13.14 14.02
CA TYR A 87 9.96 14.15 12.99
C TYR A 87 8.59 14.81 13.07
N GLU A 88 8.52 16.13 12.82
CA GLU A 88 7.23 16.82 12.66
C GLU A 88 6.51 16.37 11.39
N ASN A 89 5.29 15.90 11.52
CA ASN A 89 4.41 15.51 10.42
C ASN A 89 3.01 16.15 10.59
N PHE A 90 2.99 17.47 10.85
CA PHE A 90 1.77 18.22 11.12
C PHE A 90 0.89 18.32 9.88
N TYR A 91 -0.43 18.35 10.12
CA TYR A 91 -1.39 18.57 9.06
C TYR A 91 -2.54 19.49 9.51
N VAL A 92 -3.30 19.94 8.53
CA VAL A 92 -4.61 20.58 8.70
C VAL A 92 -5.64 19.84 7.83
N GLU A 93 -6.92 19.95 8.20
CA GLU A 93 -8.01 19.43 7.39
C GLU A 93 -8.96 20.54 6.99
N PHE A 94 -9.24 20.64 5.69
CA PHE A 94 -10.20 21.60 5.17
C PHE A 94 -11.18 20.96 4.19
N PRO A 95 -12.47 21.34 4.24
CA PRO A 95 -13.43 20.97 3.21
C PRO A 95 -13.10 21.71 1.91
N THR A 96 -13.34 21.03 0.78
CA THR A 96 -13.24 21.63 -0.55
C THR A 96 -14.60 22.18 -0.99
N LYS A 97 -14.60 23.25 -1.82
CA LYS A 97 -15.86 23.79 -2.38
C LYS A 97 -16.32 23.07 -3.64
N GLU A 98 -15.37 22.65 -4.46
CA GLU A 98 -15.60 22.11 -5.80
C GLU A 98 -16.15 20.69 -5.75
N VAL A 99 -15.74 19.94 -4.74
CA VAL A 99 -16.20 18.58 -4.48
C VAL A 99 -16.58 18.47 -3.00
N ASP A 100 -17.60 17.70 -2.68
CA ASP A 100 -18.05 17.49 -1.30
C ASP A 100 -17.11 16.50 -0.58
N SER A 101 -15.93 16.99 -0.23
CA SER A 101 -14.85 16.19 0.36
C SER A 101 -14.00 17.00 1.34
N THR A 102 -13.12 16.31 2.07
CA THR A 102 -12.12 16.89 2.95
C THR A 102 -10.73 16.56 2.45
N LEU A 103 -9.84 17.54 2.45
CA LEU A 103 -8.41 17.35 2.19
C LEU A 103 -7.62 17.51 3.47
N ARG A 104 -6.78 16.52 3.77
CA ARG A 104 -5.71 16.60 4.77
C ARG A 104 -4.45 17.12 4.09
N ILE A 105 -3.96 18.23 4.58
CA ILE A 105 -2.91 18.99 3.91
C ILE A 105 -1.67 18.99 4.80
N PHE A 106 -0.56 18.57 4.22
CA PHE A 106 0.77 18.59 4.83
C PHE A 106 1.65 19.66 4.19
N LYS A 107 2.68 20.08 4.90
CA LYS A 107 3.82 20.73 4.23
C LYS A 107 4.59 19.70 3.42
N LYS A 108 5.17 20.07 2.28
CA LYS A 108 6.10 19.18 1.56
C LYS A 108 7.17 18.68 2.51
N ARG A 109 7.35 17.37 2.56
CA ARG A 109 8.27 16.69 3.48
C ARG A 109 9.65 16.53 2.86
N THR A 110 10.69 16.53 3.70
CA THR A 110 12.10 16.40 3.29
C THR A 110 12.83 15.28 3.98
N ASP A 111 12.33 14.82 5.13
CA ASP A 111 13.06 13.90 6.00
C ASP A 111 12.35 12.56 6.19
N ILE A 112 11.04 12.55 6.32
CA ILE A 112 10.22 11.35 6.57
C ILE A 112 8.97 11.36 5.70
N ASN A 113 8.45 10.18 5.37
CA ASN A 113 7.23 10.01 4.57
C ASN A 113 7.29 10.78 3.25
N LEU A 114 8.39 10.64 2.52
CA LEU A 114 8.64 11.41 1.30
C LEU A 114 7.58 11.11 0.24
N GLU A 115 7.15 12.13 -0.48
CA GLU A 115 6.15 12.02 -1.53
C GLU A 115 6.77 11.55 -2.86
N CYS A 116 5.99 10.79 -3.62
CA CYS A 116 6.30 10.43 -5.00
C CYS A 116 5.50 11.33 -5.94
N LEU A 117 6.18 12.09 -6.81
CA LEU A 117 5.52 12.85 -7.87
C LEU A 117 5.08 11.88 -8.98
N MET A 118 3.79 11.88 -9.29
CA MET A 118 3.18 11.00 -10.30
C MET A 118 2.92 11.75 -11.62
N ASP A 119 2.55 13.04 -11.54
CA ASP A 119 2.33 13.91 -12.70
C ASP A 119 2.48 15.37 -12.30
N GLY A 120 2.83 16.24 -13.25
CA GLY A 120 3.03 17.67 -12.99
C GLY A 120 4.30 17.98 -12.21
N GLU A 121 4.20 18.92 -11.25
CA GLU A 121 5.31 19.43 -10.46
C GLU A 121 4.95 19.53 -8.97
N PHE A 122 5.97 19.54 -8.11
CA PHE A 122 5.75 19.88 -6.69
C PHE A 122 5.38 21.34 -6.51
N PRO A 123 4.59 21.70 -5.48
CA PRO A 123 4.27 23.09 -5.17
C PRO A 123 5.52 23.93 -4.98
N SER A 124 5.58 25.08 -5.65
CA SER A 124 6.68 26.05 -5.60
C SER A 124 6.24 27.44 -5.24
N SER A 125 4.93 27.70 -5.18
CA SER A 125 4.34 29.00 -4.82
C SER A 125 3.17 28.83 -3.85
N ASP A 126 2.77 29.94 -3.22
CA ASP A 126 1.70 29.99 -2.21
C ASP A 126 0.30 29.68 -2.75
N SER A 127 0.13 29.70 -4.07
CA SER A 127 -1.13 29.41 -4.75
C SER A 127 -1.15 28.03 -5.37
N GLU A 128 -0.19 27.16 -5.06
CA GLU A 128 -0.05 25.84 -5.62
C GLU A 128 -0.29 24.75 -4.57
N ILE A 129 -0.91 23.66 -5.04
CA ILE A 129 -1.15 22.45 -4.26
C ILE A 129 -0.90 21.25 -5.14
N ALA A 130 -0.28 20.20 -4.59
CA ALA A 130 -0.28 18.88 -5.21
C ALA A 130 -1.18 17.95 -4.39
N ILE A 131 -2.03 17.19 -5.06
CA ILE A 131 -3.05 16.35 -4.44
C ILE A 131 -2.79 14.89 -4.74
N ASP A 132 -3.33 14.00 -3.89
CA ASP A 132 -3.25 12.56 -4.12
C ASP A 132 -3.88 12.17 -5.46
N ARG A 133 -3.18 11.28 -6.19
CA ARG A 133 -3.61 10.86 -7.53
C ARG A 133 -4.94 10.10 -7.50
N MET A 134 -5.15 9.21 -6.52
CA MET A 134 -6.39 8.42 -6.44
C MET A 134 -7.58 9.33 -6.13
N TYR A 135 -7.41 10.29 -5.22
CA TYR A 135 -8.42 11.32 -4.94
C TYR A 135 -8.71 12.15 -6.19
N ALA A 136 -7.68 12.58 -6.93
CA ALA A 136 -7.84 13.36 -8.16
C ALA A 136 -8.63 12.59 -9.23
N ASP A 137 -8.24 11.34 -9.50
CA ASP A 137 -8.89 10.46 -10.49
C ASP A 137 -10.38 10.25 -10.17
N ASN A 138 -10.71 9.99 -8.90
CA ASN A 138 -12.08 9.72 -8.45
C ASN A 138 -12.98 10.96 -8.41
N ASN A 139 -12.39 12.15 -8.29
CA ASN A 139 -13.09 13.42 -8.34
C ASN A 139 -12.97 14.14 -9.69
N SER A 140 -12.39 13.48 -10.71
CA SER A 140 -12.18 14.04 -12.06
C SER A 140 -11.37 15.33 -12.07
N LEU A 141 -10.46 15.50 -11.12
CA LEU A 141 -9.54 16.64 -11.01
C LEU A 141 -8.25 16.36 -11.78
N LYS A 142 -7.65 17.42 -12.32
CA LYS A 142 -6.43 17.33 -13.14
C LYS A 142 -5.45 18.44 -12.79
N VAL A 143 -4.20 18.25 -13.17
CA VAL A 143 -3.18 19.32 -13.13
C VAL A 143 -3.67 20.52 -13.95
N GLY A 144 -3.64 21.69 -13.34
CA GLY A 144 -4.15 22.94 -13.86
C GLY A 144 -5.51 23.36 -13.34
N ASP A 145 -6.31 22.44 -12.78
CA ASP A 145 -7.58 22.75 -12.15
C ASP A 145 -7.40 23.54 -10.84
N LYS A 146 -8.47 24.09 -10.33
CA LYS A 146 -8.48 24.93 -9.15
C LYS A 146 -9.28 24.28 -8.03
N LEU A 147 -8.80 24.45 -6.80
CA LEU A 147 -9.48 24.07 -5.58
C LEU A 147 -9.53 25.22 -4.61
N THR A 148 -10.67 25.39 -3.94
CA THR A 148 -10.84 26.42 -2.90
C THR A 148 -10.84 25.75 -1.53
N LEU A 149 -9.83 26.09 -0.72
CA LEU A 149 -9.62 25.58 0.62
C LEU A 149 -9.52 26.76 1.58
N HIS A 150 -10.27 26.72 2.68
CA HIS A 150 -10.24 27.78 3.70
C HIS A 150 -10.34 29.20 3.11
N GLY A 151 -11.16 29.37 2.05
CA GLY A 151 -11.39 30.66 1.41
C GLY A 151 -10.29 31.13 0.43
N LYS A 152 -9.23 30.37 0.23
CA LYS A 152 -8.14 30.64 -0.71
C LYS A 152 -8.23 29.67 -1.90
N GLU A 153 -8.02 30.20 -3.11
CA GLU A 153 -7.96 29.40 -4.34
C GLU A 153 -6.53 28.89 -4.56
N TYR A 154 -6.39 27.60 -4.86
CA TYR A 154 -5.14 26.93 -5.20
C TYR A 154 -5.24 26.35 -6.59
N ARG A 155 -4.14 26.40 -7.35
CA ARG A 155 -3.97 25.67 -8.61
C ARG A 155 -3.36 24.30 -8.31
N ILE A 156 -3.95 23.23 -8.80
CA ILE A 156 -3.36 21.91 -8.76
C ILE A 156 -2.13 21.92 -9.68
N CYS A 157 -0.94 21.86 -9.10
CA CYS A 157 0.33 21.87 -9.85
C CYS A 157 0.85 20.47 -10.12
N GLY A 158 0.44 19.47 -9.34
CA GLY A 158 0.87 18.10 -9.51
C GLY A 158 -0.04 17.08 -8.85
N LEU A 159 0.12 15.83 -9.28
CA LEU A 159 -0.47 14.66 -8.66
C LEU A 159 0.64 13.89 -7.94
N VAL A 160 0.40 13.53 -6.69
CA VAL A 160 1.38 12.85 -5.83
C VAL A 160 0.81 11.56 -5.27
N ALA A 161 1.70 10.69 -4.83
CA ALA A 161 1.39 9.61 -3.90
C ALA A 161 2.16 9.88 -2.61
N LEU A 162 1.46 9.99 -1.49
CA LEU A 162 2.08 10.11 -0.18
C LEU A 162 2.42 8.70 0.32
N SER A 163 3.66 8.51 0.73
CA SER A 163 4.19 7.17 1.05
C SER A 163 3.57 6.54 2.30
N ASP A 164 3.09 7.36 3.22
CA ASP A 164 2.34 6.98 4.42
C ASP A 164 0.81 6.85 4.17
N TYR A 165 0.37 7.02 2.91
CA TYR A 165 -1.00 6.83 2.44
C TYR A 165 -1.03 5.93 1.21
N SER A 166 -0.80 4.62 1.39
CA SER A 166 -0.98 3.64 0.30
C SER A 166 -2.45 3.57 -0.18
N ALA A 167 -3.37 3.99 0.70
CA ALA A 167 -4.76 4.30 0.39
C ALA A 167 -5.23 5.47 1.29
N PRO A 168 -6.13 6.35 0.81
CA PRO A 168 -6.56 7.55 1.53
C PRO A 168 -7.59 7.23 2.63
N PHE A 169 -7.13 6.61 3.72
CA PHE A 169 -7.91 6.42 4.93
C PHE A 169 -8.03 7.73 5.70
N SER A 170 -9.25 8.12 6.05
CA SER A 170 -9.51 9.30 6.87
C SER A 170 -9.10 9.07 8.33
N SER A 171 -9.33 7.86 8.82
CA SER A 171 -8.80 7.39 10.09
C SER A 171 -8.02 6.08 9.88
N PRO A 172 -6.86 5.92 10.53
CA PRO A 172 -6.06 4.70 10.43
C PRO A 172 -6.75 3.44 10.95
N SER A 173 -7.82 3.60 11.72
CA SER A 173 -8.66 2.50 12.24
C SER A 173 -9.87 2.18 11.38
N ASP A 174 -10.11 2.92 10.29
CA ASP A 174 -11.23 2.65 9.40
C ASP A 174 -11.02 1.32 8.68
N MET A 175 -12.12 0.58 8.47
CA MET A 175 -12.09 -0.68 7.72
C MET A 175 -12.10 -0.47 6.20
N MET A 176 -12.51 0.71 5.75
CA MET A 176 -12.62 1.09 4.34
C MET A 176 -12.25 2.55 4.16
N PHE A 177 -11.61 2.87 3.05
CA PHE A 177 -11.34 4.25 2.67
C PHE A 177 -12.37 4.75 1.64
N ASP A 178 -12.56 6.07 1.58
CA ASP A 178 -13.41 6.74 0.59
C ASP A 178 -12.62 7.86 -0.09
N SER A 179 -11.96 7.51 -1.18
CA SER A 179 -11.13 8.44 -1.97
C SER A 179 -11.92 9.49 -2.76
N ILE A 180 -13.27 9.47 -2.69
CA ILE A 180 -14.12 10.56 -3.18
C ILE A 180 -14.28 11.62 -2.09
N LYS A 181 -14.52 11.20 -0.85
CA LYS A 181 -14.82 12.08 0.28
C LYS A 181 -13.60 12.55 1.06
N PHE A 182 -12.49 11.82 0.93
CA PHE A 182 -11.25 12.15 1.63
C PHE A 182 -10.05 12.01 0.69
N GLY A 183 -9.13 12.97 0.78
CA GLY A 183 -7.86 12.94 0.09
C GLY A 183 -6.75 13.59 0.90
N VAL A 184 -5.52 13.41 0.43
CA VAL A 184 -4.33 14.01 1.02
C VAL A 184 -3.66 14.93 0.01
N ALA A 185 -3.00 15.96 0.51
CA ALA A 185 -2.37 16.98 -0.33
C ALA A 185 -1.13 17.57 0.34
N ILE A 186 -0.30 18.20 -0.46
CA ILE A 186 0.87 18.93 0.02
C ILE A 186 0.90 20.37 -0.54
N VAL A 187 1.42 21.26 0.28
CA VAL A 187 1.71 22.65 -0.07
C VAL A 187 3.16 23.00 0.30
N THR A 188 3.61 24.19 -0.08
CA THR A 188 4.91 24.71 0.37
C THR A 188 4.95 24.90 1.88
N ALA A 189 6.14 24.88 2.49
CA ALA A 189 6.30 25.15 3.91
C ALA A 189 5.78 26.56 4.28
N ASP A 190 6.00 27.56 3.41
CA ASP A 190 5.53 28.93 3.61
C ASP A 190 4.00 29.01 3.62
N THR A 191 3.35 28.34 2.67
CA THR A 191 1.88 28.24 2.65
C THR A 191 1.35 27.54 3.90
N PHE A 192 1.96 26.43 4.29
CA PHE A 192 1.55 25.69 5.48
C PHE A 192 1.63 26.52 6.74
N GLY A 193 2.69 27.33 6.87
CA GLY A 193 2.88 28.27 7.99
C GLY A 193 1.84 29.39 8.08
N THR A 194 1.00 29.60 7.07
CA THR A 194 -0.10 30.59 7.10
C THR A 194 -1.40 30.03 7.69
N TYR A 195 -1.51 28.71 7.89
CA TYR A 195 -2.72 28.11 8.45
C TYR A 195 -2.87 28.42 9.94
N PRO A 196 -4.11 28.58 10.43
CA PRO A 196 -4.37 28.88 11.84
C PRO A 196 -3.86 27.77 12.76
N GLU A 197 -3.19 28.14 13.85
CA GLU A 197 -2.66 27.19 14.84
C GLU A 197 -3.74 26.32 15.47
N ASP A 198 -4.96 26.83 15.65
CA ASP A 198 -6.10 26.10 16.20
C ASP A 198 -6.66 25.03 15.24
N LYS A 199 -6.15 24.94 14.01
CA LYS A 199 -6.48 23.91 13.02
C LYS A 199 -5.37 22.90 12.82
N LEU A 200 -4.20 23.12 13.42
CA LEU A 200 -3.06 22.23 13.30
C LEU A 200 -3.26 20.98 14.16
N HIS A 201 -3.03 19.84 13.56
CA HIS A 201 -2.83 18.59 14.24
C HIS A 201 -1.34 18.38 14.46
N TYR A 202 -0.93 18.32 15.72
CA TYR A 202 0.48 18.17 16.09
C TYR A 202 0.89 16.69 16.07
N VAL A 203 0.96 16.13 14.87
CA VAL A 203 1.37 14.74 14.63
C VAL A 203 2.88 14.66 14.44
N TYR A 204 3.48 13.70 15.10
CA TYR A 204 4.90 13.38 15.01
C TYR A 204 5.06 11.96 14.50
N SER A 205 5.90 11.77 13.50
CA SER A 205 6.30 10.45 13.01
C SER A 205 7.58 10.00 13.70
N TRP A 206 7.72 8.72 14.04
CA TRP A 206 9.00 8.19 14.48
C TRP A 206 9.54 7.16 13.51
N LYS A 207 10.86 7.05 13.49
CA LYS A 207 11.61 6.08 12.70
C LYS A 207 12.67 5.44 13.55
N TYR A 208 12.68 4.10 13.64
CA TYR A 208 13.76 3.37 14.29
C TYR A 208 15.03 3.39 13.44
N ALA A 209 16.21 3.37 14.09
CA ALA A 209 17.49 3.28 13.40
C ALA A 209 17.61 1.97 12.59
N GLU A 210 17.06 0.88 13.12
CA GLU A 210 16.91 -0.40 12.42
C GLU A 210 15.42 -0.78 12.36
N ARG A 211 14.94 -1.12 11.17
CA ARG A 211 13.53 -1.52 10.99
C ARG A 211 13.28 -2.84 11.72
N PRO A 212 12.18 -2.96 12.50
CA PRO A 212 11.79 -4.21 13.14
C PRO A 212 11.70 -5.37 12.14
N ALA A 213 12.21 -6.54 12.54
CA ALA A 213 12.25 -7.72 11.66
C ALA A 213 10.86 -8.30 11.38
N ASP A 214 9.94 -8.14 12.32
CA ASP A 214 8.55 -8.61 12.20
C ASP A 214 7.58 -7.80 13.10
N ASN A 215 6.29 -8.07 12.96
CA ASN A 215 5.25 -7.39 13.75
C ASN A 215 5.34 -7.68 15.26
N THR A 216 6.01 -8.73 15.69
CA THR A 216 6.19 -9.05 17.12
C THR A 216 7.21 -8.13 17.72
N GLU A 217 8.32 -7.92 17.04
CA GLU A 217 9.35 -6.97 17.42
C GLU A 217 8.83 -5.53 17.32
N ALA A 218 8.16 -5.18 16.22
CA ALA A 218 7.52 -3.88 16.03
C ALA A 218 6.55 -3.55 17.17
N LYS A 219 5.74 -4.50 17.60
CA LYS A 219 4.82 -4.35 18.74
C LYS A 219 5.58 -4.06 20.02
N LYS A 220 6.62 -4.84 20.34
CA LYS A 220 7.42 -4.65 21.55
C LYS A 220 8.07 -3.27 21.58
N LEU A 221 8.74 -2.88 20.49
CA LEU A 221 9.39 -1.57 20.39
C LEU A 221 8.39 -0.42 20.50
N SER A 222 7.21 -0.57 19.88
CA SER A 222 6.16 0.45 19.97
C SER A 222 5.53 0.56 21.36
N GLU A 223 5.41 -0.54 22.10
CA GLU A 223 4.97 -0.53 23.49
C GLU A 223 6.00 0.18 24.39
N ASP A 224 7.29 -0.10 24.20
CA ASP A 224 8.38 0.60 24.90
C ASP A 224 8.42 2.10 24.57
N PHE A 225 8.20 2.46 23.29
CA PHE A 225 8.11 3.85 22.84
C PHE A 225 6.91 4.57 23.48
N LEU A 226 5.73 3.95 23.48
CA LEU A 226 4.52 4.52 24.06
C LEU A 226 4.68 4.73 25.57
N GLU A 227 5.30 3.79 26.27
CA GLU A 227 5.56 3.92 27.72
C GLU A 227 6.47 5.12 27.98
N LYS A 228 7.58 5.25 27.21
CA LYS A 228 8.49 6.39 27.34
C LYS A 228 7.78 7.70 27.04
N LEU A 229 7.08 7.81 25.90
CA LEU A 229 6.34 8.99 25.48
C LEU A 229 5.29 9.41 26.54
N SER A 230 4.51 8.44 27.02
CA SER A 230 3.46 8.69 28.03
C SER A 230 4.02 9.10 29.38
N SER A 231 5.25 8.72 29.70
CA SER A 231 5.93 9.12 30.92
C SER A 231 6.58 10.51 30.82
N GLU A 232 7.01 10.91 29.61
CA GLU A 232 7.67 12.21 29.39
C GLU A 232 6.68 13.33 29.11
N ALA A 233 5.67 13.13 28.23
CA ALA A 233 4.77 14.18 27.80
C ALA A 233 4.14 15.01 28.95
N PRO A 234 3.67 14.42 30.07
CA PRO A 234 3.13 15.21 31.17
C PRO A 234 4.15 16.11 31.89
N LYS A 235 5.44 15.75 31.88
CA LYS A 235 6.50 16.57 32.51
C LYS A 235 6.69 17.90 31.77
N TYR A 236 6.33 17.94 30.48
CA TYR A 236 6.37 19.11 29.61
C TYR A 236 4.97 19.71 29.37
N MET A 237 4.02 19.46 30.28
CA MET A 237 2.64 19.96 30.21
C MET A 237 1.93 19.59 28.90
N ASN A 238 2.26 18.45 28.32
CA ASN A 238 1.65 17.94 27.09
C ASN A 238 0.95 16.60 27.35
N ALA A 239 0.10 16.18 26.41
CA ALA A 239 -0.63 14.92 26.49
C ALA A 239 -0.65 14.24 25.14
N VAL A 240 -0.55 12.92 25.15
CA VAL A 240 -0.70 12.08 23.95
C VAL A 240 -2.19 11.93 23.65
N THR A 241 -2.63 12.38 22.48
CA THR A 241 -4.02 12.32 22.02
C THR A 241 -4.25 11.24 20.97
N GLY A 242 -3.19 10.79 20.30
CA GLY A 242 -3.22 9.70 19.33
C GLY A 242 -1.90 8.93 19.33
N TYR A 243 -1.96 7.63 19.03
CA TYR A 243 -0.79 6.76 18.93
C TYR A 243 -1.06 5.61 17.96
N ILE A 244 -0.29 5.52 16.88
CA ILE A 244 -0.54 4.59 15.79
C ILE A 244 0.80 4.02 15.29
N PRO A 245 1.18 2.79 15.72
CA PRO A 245 2.30 2.06 15.11
C PRO A 245 2.01 1.70 13.66
N GLU A 246 3.06 1.64 12.82
CA GLU A 246 2.98 1.33 11.39
C GLU A 246 2.16 0.07 11.13
N TYR A 247 2.43 -1.03 11.84
CA TYR A 247 1.76 -2.33 11.64
C TYR A 247 0.25 -2.33 11.95
N THR A 248 -0.30 -1.25 12.52
CA THR A 248 -1.74 -1.03 12.73
C THR A 248 -2.31 0.09 11.87
N ASN A 249 -1.47 0.83 11.16
CA ASN A 249 -1.88 1.96 10.35
C ASN A 249 -2.40 1.51 8.99
N GLN A 250 -3.72 1.41 8.83
CA GLN A 250 -4.36 0.98 7.58
C GLN A 250 -3.96 1.85 6.38
N ALA A 251 -3.68 3.12 6.57
CA ALA A 251 -3.23 3.99 5.49
C ALA A 251 -1.89 3.52 4.90
N ILE A 252 -1.00 2.93 5.71
CA ILE A 252 0.31 2.41 5.27
C ILE A 252 0.19 0.96 4.80
N ILE A 253 -0.41 0.06 5.62
CA ILE A 253 -0.31 -1.40 5.41
C ILE A 253 -1.31 -1.95 4.39
N PHE A 254 -2.37 -1.22 4.04
CA PHE A 254 -3.46 -1.70 3.19
C PHE A 254 -2.96 -2.35 1.89
N THR A 255 -2.09 -1.66 1.14
CA THR A 255 -1.58 -2.19 -0.14
C THR A 255 -0.75 -3.46 0.05
N GLY A 256 0.07 -3.54 1.11
CA GLY A 256 0.84 -4.74 1.43
C GLY A 256 -0.05 -5.94 1.76
N ASP A 257 -1.11 -5.71 2.52
CA ASP A 257 -2.07 -6.76 2.90
C ASP A 257 -2.92 -7.20 1.70
N ASP A 258 -3.30 -6.28 0.81
CA ASP A 258 -4.00 -6.58 -0.43
C ASP A 258 -3.13 -7.45 -1.36
N ILE A 259 -1.86 -7.11 -1.56
CA ILE A 259 -0.90 -7.92 -2.35
C ILE A 259 -0.75 -9.33 -1.75
N LYS A 260 -0.65 -9.46 -0.43
CA LYS A 260 -0.58 -10.77 0.24
C LYS A 260 -1.87 -11.58 0.07
N GLY A 261 -3.02 -10.93 0.20
CA GLY A 261 -4.35 -11.51 0.00
C GLY A 261 -4.50 -12.07 -1.42
N ASP A 262 -4.18 -11.27 -2.42
CA ASP A 262 -4.21 -11.65 -3.83
C ASP A 262 -3.29 -12.82 -4.15
N THR A 263 -2.07 -12.80 -3.61
CA THR A 263 -1.11 -13.91 -3.79
C THR A 263 -1.65 -15.20 -3.20
N THR A 264 -2.25 -15.17 -2.02
CA THR A 264 -2.86 -16.32 -1.36
C THR A 264 -4.04 -16.86 -2.16
N PHE A 265 -4.90 -15.98 -2.68
CA PHE A 265 -6.04 -16.37 -3.52
C PHE A 265 -5.57 -17.08 -4.80
N VAL A 266 -4.57 -16.57 -5.48
CA VAL A 266 -4.02 -17.18 -6.70
C VAL A 266 -3.38 -18.54 -6.41
N GLN A 267 -2.70 -18.71 -5.28
CA GLN A 267 -2.18 -20.01 -4.85
C GLN A 267 -3.30 -21.02 -4.63
N MET A 268 -4.39 -20.66 -3.96
CA MET A 268 -5.57 -21.52 -3.82
C MET A 268 -6.14 -21.91 -5.19
N PHE A 269 -6.29 -20.95 -6.08
CA PHE A 269 -6.78 -21.18 -7.43
C PHE A 269 -5.88 -22.13 -8.23
N LEU A 270 -4.55 -22.03 -8.08
CA LEU A 270 -3.59 -22.95 -8.66
C LEU A 270 -3.84 -24.40 -8.21
N TYR A 271 -4.05 -24.64 -6.90
CA TYR A 271 -4.33 -25.98 -6.41
C TYR A 271 -5.61 -26.57 -7.02
N ILE A 272 -6.67 -25.78 -7.16
CA ILE A 272 -7.91 -26.19 -7.82
C ILE A 272 -7.64 -26.58 -9.28
N ILE A 273 -6.89 -25.79 -10.03
CA ILE A 273 -6.52 -26.08 -11.42
C ILE A 273 -5.73 -27.40 -11.52
N VAL A 274 -4.75 -27.62 -10.64
CA VAL A 274 -3.94 -28.83 -10.62
C VAL A 274 -4.82 -30.07 -10.40
N VAL A 275 -5.78 -30.00 -9.47
CA VAL A 275 -6.74 -31.08 -9.22
C VAL A 275 -7.60 -31.35 -10.46
N ILE A 276 -8.14 -30.32 -11.11
CA ILE A 276 -8.92 -30.47 -12.34
C ILE A 276 -8.10 -31.15 -13.45
N ILE A 277 -6.86 -30.71 -13.66
CA ILE A 277 -5.95 -31.30 -14.65
C ILE A 277 -5.70 -32.77 -14.33
N ALA A 278 -5.43 -33.12 -13.07
CA ALA A 278 -5.23 -34.47 -12.64
C ALA A 278 -6.45 -35.37 -12.94
N PHE A 279 -7.67 -34.90 -12.68
CA PHE A 279 -8.91 -35.62 -13.04
C PHE A 279 -9.06 -35.80 -14.56
N ILE A 280 -8.80 -34.76 -15.35
CA ILE A 280 -8.85 -34.85 -16.83
C ILE A 280 -7.86 -35.91 -17.34
N PHE A 281 -6.63 -35.91 -16.82
CA PHE A 281 -5.64 -36.91 -17.19
C PHE A 281 -6.06 -38.32 -16.76
N ALA A 282 -6.57 -38.52 -15.54
CA ALA A 282 -7.04 -39.80 -15.04
C ALA A 282 -8.17 -40.38 -15.93
N ILE A 283 -9.19 -39.57 -16.24
CA ILE A 283 -10.32 -39.97 -17.09
C ILE A 283 -9.82 -40.28 -18.52
N THR A 284 -8.93 -39.44 -19.06
CA THR A 284 -8.42 -39.58 -20.42
C THR A 284 -7.60 -40.86 -20.55
N THR A 285 -6.70 -41.12 -19.58
CA THR A 285 -5.87 -42.34 -19.54
C THR A 285 -6.73 -43.56 -19.36
N SER A 286 -7.70 -43.56 -18.43
CA SER A 286 -8.62 -44.68 -18.21
C SER A 286 -9.43 -45.02 -19.47
N ASN A 287 -9.96 -44.02 -20.18
CA ASN A 287 -10.69 -44.23 -21.42
C ASN A 287 -9.81 -44.79 -22.55
N THR A 288 -8.54 -44.35 -22.64
CA THR A 288 -7.59 -44.92 -23.62
C THR A 288 -7.28 -46.38 -23.33
N ILE A 289 -6.99 -46.71 -22.06
CA ILE A 289 -6.74 -48.11 -21.64
C ILE A 289 -7.96 -48.99 -21.90
N ALA A 290 -9.18 -48.52 -21.57
CA ALA A 290 -10.40 -49.29 -21.80
C ALA A 290 -10.67 -49.56 -23.29
N LYS A 291 -10.35 -48.62 -24.19
CA LYS A 291 -10.45 -48.83 -25.64
C LYS A 291 -9.43 -49.86 -26.14
N GLU A 292 -8.21 -49.84 -25.63
CA GLU A 292 -7.16 -50.78 -26.04
C GLU A 292 -7.39 -52.19 -25.50
N ALA A 293 -7.89 -52.31 -24.25
CA ALA A 293 -8.22 -53.60 -23.64
C ALA A 293 -9.37 -54.34 -24.37
N GLY A 294 -10.24 -53.62 -25.10
CA GLY A 294 -11.31 -54.21 -25.94
C GLY A 294 -10.86 -54.71 -27.32
N VAL A 295 -9.57 -54.52 -27.68
CA VAL A 295 -8.98 -54.85 -28.98
C VAL A 295 -7.98 -56.04 -28.85
N ILE A 296 -7.63 -56.43 -27.63
CA ILE A 296 -6.85 -57.61 -27.29
C ILE A 296 -7.81 -58.74 -26.97
#